data_da41451972a0e06fa498f09c5a1cceae
#
_entry.id   da41451972a0e06fa498f09c5a1cceae
#
_cell.length_a   1.000
_cell.length_b   1.000
_cell.length_c   1.000
_cell.angle_alpha   90.00
_cell.angle_beta   90.00
_cell.angle_gamma   90.00
#
_symmetry.space_group_name_H-M   'P 1'
#
loop_
_entity.id
_entity.type
_entity.pdbx_description
1 polymer ?
#
loop_
_entity_poly.entity_id
_entity_poly.type
_entity_poly.pdbx_seq_one_letter_code
_entity_poly.pdbx_strand_id
1 'polypeptide(L)'
;PLPDGWIQRVMKKQPLAAPNDVKRYFVSPEESGQICMLACILGKNGEIFFPKLGERQMLTFSSICDEYIKAVGCEKKEFATDEEAKKFASDMTFDNKDYPVVYFKSDTTGEKAYEEFYVSGEKINMDRFCSLGVIEEVVKRPMTEIDAFFTEMENIFAEPDFTKEEVVMAIKRFIPNFE
;
A
#
# COMPACT_ATOMS: atom_id res chain seq x y z
N PRO A 1 4.77 0.25 8.49
CA PRO A 1 5.03 0.01 7.07
C PRO A 1 6.16 -1.00 6.88
N LEU A 2 6.24 -1.67 5.70
CA LEU A 2 7.24 -2.71 5.45
C LEU A 2 8.69 -2.21 5.62
N PRO A 3 9.07 -1.00 5.14
CA PRO A 3 10.41 -0.47 5.36
C PRO A 3 10.81 -0.27 6.83
N ASP A 4 9.88 0.13 7.70
CA ASP A 4 10.17 0.21 9.14
C ASP A 4 10.48 -1.16 9.74
N GLY A 5 9.77 -2.20 9.25
CA GLY A 5 10.05 -3.57 9.61
C GLY A 5 11.47 -4.00 9.23
N TRP A 6 12.00 -3.54 8.10
CA TRP A 6 13.37 -3.83 7.67
C TRP A 6 14.42 -3.19 8.60
N ILE A 7 14.20 -1.93 9.02
CA ILE A 7 15.08 -1.28 9.98
C ILE A 7 15.17 -2.12 11.26
N GLN A 8 14.02 -2.55 11.79
CA GLN A 8 13.98 -3.39 13.00
C GLN A 8 14.68 -4.75 12.81
N ARG A 9 14.51 -5.36 11.63
CA ARG A 9 15.16 -6.62 11.29
C ARG A 9 16.67 -6.48 11.17
N VAL A 10 17.16 -5.42 10.53
CA VAL A 10 18.60 -5.14 10.42
C VAL A 10 19.21 -4.93 11.80
N MET A 11 18.58 -4.15 12.67
CA MET A 11 19.04 -3.96 14.04
C MET A 11 19.13 -5.27 14.85
N LYS A 12 18.27 -6.23 14.55
CA LYS A 12 18.22 -7.54 15.20
C LYS A 12 18.99 -8.63 14.44
N LYS A 13 19.70 -8.28 13.36
CA LYS A 13 20.38 -9.23 12.46
C LYS A 13 19.45 -10.33 11.94
N GLN A 14 18.23 -9.97 11.59
CA GLN A 14 17.24 -10.89 11.03
C GLN A 14 17.18 -10.76 9.51
N PRO A 15 16.88 -11.83 8.76
CA PRO A 15 16.73 -11.76 7.31
C PRO A 15 15.66 -10.76 6.90
N LEU A 16 15.86 -10.07 5.78
CA LEU A 16 14.81 -9.27 5.15
C LEU A 16 13.91 -10.16 4.31
N ALA A 17 12.65 -9.76 4.21
CA ALA A 17 11.67 -10.41 3.36
C ALA A 17 10.86 -9.35 2.62
N ALA A 18 10.60 -9.56 1.31
CA ALA A 18 9.84 -8.63 0.50
C ALA A 18 9.07 -9.35 -0.61
N PRO A 19 7.83 -8.93 -0.93
CA PRO A 19 7.13 -9.41 -2.10
C PRO A 19 7.78 -8.87 -3.38
N ASN A 20 7.85 -9.72 -4.42
CA ASN A 20 8.47 -9.39 -5.70
C ASN A 20 7.48 -9.17 -6.85
N ASP A 21 6.20 -9.39 -6.61
CA ASP A 21 5.11 -9.30 -7.58
C ASP A 21 4.17 -8.12 -7.35
N VAL A 22 4.35 -7.39 -6.24
CA VAL A 22 3.55 -6.23 -5.87
C VAL A 22 4.30 -4.95 -6.20
N LYS A 23 3.66 -4.06 -6.96
CA LYS A 23 4.20 -2.74 -7.33
C LYS A 23 3.44 -1.62 -6.64
N ARG A 24 4.17 -0.61 -6.18
CA ARG A 24 3.60 0.56 -5.51
C ARG A 24 4.28 1.85 -5.97
N TYR A 25 3.56 2.96 -5.82
CA TYR A 25 4.16 4.29 -5.88
C TYR A 25 4.72 4.64 -4.51
N PHE A 26 5.93 5.16 -4.48
CA PHE A 26 6.57 5.62 -3.25
C PHE A 26 6.67 7.14 -3.31
N VAL A 27 6.15 7.79 -2.29
CA VAL A 27 6.25 9.25 -2.09
C VAL A 27 6.83 9.50 -0.70
N SER A 28 7.62 10.55 -0.57
CA SER A 28 8.15 10.95 0.73
C SER A 28 7.04 11.54 1.62
N PRO A 29 7.23 11.56 2.95
CA PRO A 29 6.30 12.23 3.86
C PRO A 29 6.12 13.73 3.51
N GLU A 30 7.19 14.40 3.05
CA GLU A 30 7.15 15.79 2.61
C GLU A 30 6.28 15.97 1.38
N GLU A 31 6.46 15.14 0.34
CA GLU A 31 5.62 15.17 -0.87
C GLU A 31 4.16 14.89 -0.54
N SER A 32 3.89 13.88 0.29
CA SER A 32 2.54 13.57 0.75
C SER A 32 1.90 14.75 1.48
N GLY A 33 2.65 15.37 2.41
CA GLY A 33 2.21 16.56 3.13
C GLY A 33 1.93 17.75 2.20
N GLN A 34 2.78 17.98 1.20
CA GLN A 34 2.58 19.04 0.20
C GLN A 34 1.32 18.81 -0.65
N ILE A 35 1.07 17.56 -1.07
CA ILE A 35 -0.16 17.21 -1.82
C ILE A 35 -1.39 17.49 -0.96
N CYS A 36 -1.39 17.06 0.30
CA CYS A 36 -2.49 17.32 1.23
C CYS A 36 -2.73 18.82 1.44
N MET A 37 -1.69 19.61 1.64
CA MET A 37 -1.79 21.07 1.77
C MET A 37 -2.37 21.72 0.52
N LEU A 38 -1.90 21.33 -0.66
CA LEU A 38 -2.42 21.85 -1.93
C LEU A 38 -3.90 21.48 -2.12
N ALA A 39 -4.29 20.24 -1.77
CA ALA A 39 -5.68 19.82 -1.82
C ALA A 39 -6.57 20.65 -0.87
N CYS A 40 -6.08 20.94 0.35
CA CYS A 40 -6.82 21.77 1.30
C CYS A 40 -7.00 23.24 0.84
N ILE A 41 -5.98 23.82 0.19
CA ILE A 41 -5.99 25.24 -0.19
C ILE A 41 -6.69 25.47 -1.54
N LEU A 42 -6.47 24.58 -2.50
CA LEU A 42 -6.88 24.74 -3.90
C LEU A 42 -8.03 23.84 -4.32
N GLY A 43 -8.36 22.84 -3.50
CA GLY A 43 -9.42 21.87 -3.79
C GLY A 43 -10.80 22.45 -3.57
N LYS A 44 -11.74 21.93 -4.32
CA LYS A 44 -13.18 22.15 -4.11
C LYS A 44 -13.78 20.94 -3.43
N ASN A 45 -14.92 21.12 -2.78
CA ASN A 45 -15.61 20.01 -2.13
C ASN A 45 -15.97 18.90 -3.13
N GLY A 46 -15.51 17.68 -2.86
CA GLY A 46 -15.70 16.52 -3.70
C GLY A 46 -14.62 16.33 -4.78
N GLU A 47 -13.52 17.09 -4.73
CA GLU A 47 -12.36 16.81 -5.56
C GLU A 47 -11.35 15.93 -4.82
N ILE A 48 -10.69 15.01 -5.54
CA ILE A 48 -9.61 14.18 -5.03
C ILE A 48 -8.34 14.48 -5.82
N PHE A 49 -7.27 14.86 -5.13
CA PHE A 49 -5.97 15.16 -5.73
C PHE A 49 -5.09 13.93 -5.70
N PHE A 50 -4.39 13.68 -6.79
CA PHE A 50 -3.43 12.58 -6.88
C PHE A 50 -2.18 13.02 -7.65
N PRO A 51 -1.00 12.43 -7.36
CA PRO A 51 0.23 12.72 -8.08
C PRO A 51 0.17 12.12 -9.49
N LYS A 52 0.68 12.85 -10.49
CA LYS A 52 0.82 12.36 -11.87
C LYS A 52 2.01 11.42 -11.99
N LEU A 53 1.91 10.26 -11.38
CA LEU A 53 2.92 9.21 -11.48
C LEU A 53 2.48 8.18 -12.52
N GLY A 54 3.40 7.82 -13.42
CA GLY A 54 3.17 6.80 -14.43
C GLY A 54 3.72 5.43 -14.03
N GLU A 55 3.38 4.38 -14.78
CA GLU A 55 3.81 3.00 -14.50
C GLU A 55 5.33 2.84 -14.32
N ARG A 56 6.14 3.65 -15.00
CA ARG A 56 7.60 3.63 -14.87
C ARG A 56 8.12 4.06 -13.50
N GLN A 57 7.27 4.71 -12.71
CA GLN A 57 7.60 5.20 -11.36
C GLN A 57 7.12 4.23 -10.28
N MET A 58 6.40 3.17 -10.67
CA MET A 58 6.08 2.07 -9.76
C MET A 58 7.30 1.20 -9.51
N LEU A 59 7.57 0.93 -8.24
CA LEU A 59 8.65 0.06 -7.81
C LEU A 59 8.09 -1.16 -7.09
N THR A 60 8.78 -2.28 -7.20
CA THR A 60 8.49 -3.46 -6.39
C THR A 60 9.09 -3.30 -4.99
N PHE A 61 8.50 -3.95 -4.00
CA PHE A 61 9.12 -3.97 -2.68
C PHE A 61 10.49 -4.66 -2.69
N SER A 62 10.68 -5.66 -3.55
CA SER A 62 11.99 -6.30 -3.71
C SER A 62 13.05 -5.33 -4.23
N SER A 63 12.73 -4.46 -5.22
CA SER A 63 13.68 -3.46 -5.71
C SER A 63 14.03 -2.41 -4.66
N ILE A 64 13.06 -1.97 -3.84
CA ILE A 64 13.32 -1.07 -2.71
C ILE A 64 14.18 -1.76 -1.65
N CYS A 65 13.94 -3.05 -1.37
CA CYS A 65 14.75 -3.84 -0.45
C CYS A 65 16.21 -3.94 -0.93
N ASP A 66 16.44 -4.15 -2.22
CA ASP A 66 17.79 -4.14 -2.81
C ASP A 66 18.51 -2.81 -2.57
N GLU A 67 17.85 -1.69 -2.83
CA GLU A 67 18.42 -0.37 -2.59
C GLU A 67 18.65 -0.09 -1.09
N TYR A 68 17.74 -0.56 -0.23
CA TYR A 68 17.91 -0.46 1.22
C TYR A 68 19.14 -1.24 1.71
N ILE A 69 19.34 -2.48 1.24
CA ILE A 69 20.53 -3.29 1.59
C ILE A 69 21.82 -2.57 1.18
N LYS A 70 21.86 -1.99 -0.02
CA LYS A 70 22.99 -1.17 -0.48
C LYS A 70 23.20 0.06 0.39
N ALA A 71 22.12 0.75 0.77
CA ALA A 71 22.17 1.97 1.58
C ALA A 71 22.74 1.69 3.00
N VAL A 72 22.50 0.51 3.55
CA VAL A 72 23.12 0.08 4.83
C VAL A 72 24.54 -0.47 4.66
N GLY A 73 25.12 -0.40 3.46
CA GLY A 73 26.51 -0.79 3.17
C GLY A 73 26.72 -2.27 2.95
N CYS A 74 25.67 -3.03 2.67
CA CYS A 74 25.72 -4.47 2.46
C CYS A 74 25.44 -4.85 0.99
N GLU A 75 25.77 -6.08 0.64
CA GLU A 75 25.38 -6.74 -0.59
C GLU A 75 24.28 -7.76 -0.31
N LYS A 76 23.31 -7.89 -1.19
CA LYS A 76 22.24 -8.86 -0.99
C LYS A 76 22.72 -10.28 -1.20
N LYS A 77 22.30 -11.18 -0.33
CA LYS A 77 22.40 -12.63 -0.49
C LYS A 77 21.02 -13.24 -0.42
N GLU A 78 20.52 -13.64 -1.57
CA GLU A 78 19.17 -14.19 -1.70
C GLU A 78 19.13 -15.67 -1.32
N PHE A 79 18.10 -16.07 -0.57
CA PHE A 79 17.83 -17.43 -0.15
C PHE A 79 16.44 -17.86 -0.66
N ALA A 80 16.31 -19.16 -0.93
CA ALA A 80 15.05 -19.72 -1.41
C ALA A 80 13.99 -19.86 -0.29
N THR A 81 14.46 -20.03 0.96
CA THR A 81 13.59 -20.24 2.12
C THR A 81 13.97 -19.35 3.31
N ASP A 82 12.98 -19.07 4.14
CA ASP A 82 13.17 -18.35 5.40
C ASP A 82 14.13 -19.08 6.36
N GLU A 83 14.09 -20.41 6.38
CA GLU A 83 14.90 -21.24 7.24
C GLU A 83 16.39 -21.12 6.89
N GLU A 84 16.72 -21.17 5.60
CA GLU A 84 18.10 -21.00 5.11
C GLU A 84 18.62 -19.58 5.44
N ALA A 85 17.79 -18.56 5.20
CA ALA A 85 18.13 -17.18 5.49
C ALA A 85 18.35 -16.95 6.99
N LYS A 86 17.50 -17.51 7.86
CA LYS A 86 17.64 -17.44 9.33
C LYS A 86 18.88 -18.16 9.81
N LYS A 87 19.19 -19.32 9.25
CA LYS A 87 20.42 -20.05 9.57
C LYS A 87 21.65 -19.22 9.21
N PHE A 88 21.68 -18.63 8.01
CA PHE A 88 22.77 -17.75 7.62
C PHE A 88 22.87 -16.53 8.55
N ALA A 89 21.73 -15.90 8.89
CA ALA A 89 21.70 -14.74 9.78
C ALA A 89 22.21 -15.05 11.20
N SER A 90 22.01 -16.27 11.71
CA SER A 90 22.51 -16.66 13.04
C SER A 90 24.04 -16.69 13.12
N ASP A 91 24.71 -16.93 12.00
CA ASP A 91 26.17 -17.01 11.91
C ASP A 91 26.81 -15.68 11.47
N MET A 92 26.01 -14.63 11.21
CA MET A 92 26.49 -13.32 10.75
C MET A 92 27.27 -12.58 11.84
N THR A 93 28.45 -12.10 11.48
CA THR A 93 29.22 -11.11 12.25
C THR A 93 28.88 -9.67 11.79
N PHE A 94 29.37 -8.67 12.52
CA PHE A 94 29.17 -7.25 12.12
C PHE A 94 29.95 -6.85 10.86
N ASP A 95 31.00 -7.59 10.51
CA ASP A 95 31.87 -7.33 9.35
C ASP A 95 31.35 -8.04 8.07
N ASN A 96 30.26 -8.78 8.18
CA ASN A 96 29.69 -9.49 7.06
C ASN A 96 29.05 -8.51 6.08
N LYS A 97 29.54 -8.48 4.84
CA LYS A 97 28.99 -7.64 3.77
C LYS A 97 27.74 -8.22 3.16
N ASP A 98 27.57 -9.55 3.19
CA ASP A 98 26.40 -10.23 2.66
C ASP A 98 25.22 -10.11 3.65
N TYR A 99 24.07 -9.63 3.17
CA TYR A 99 22.84 -9.55 3.96
C TYR A 99 21.76 -10.51 3.43
N PRO A 100 21.21 -11.41 4.26
CA PRO A 100 20.24 -12.41 3.84
C PRO A 100 18.89 -11.79 3.52
N VAL A 101 18.34 -12.17 2.37
CA VAL A 101 17.01 -11.74 1.91
C VAL A 101 16.23 -12.90 1.32
N VAL A 102 14.92 -12.89 1.51
CA VAL A 102 13.96 -13.82 0.88
C VAL A 102 12.93 -13.02 0.12
N TYR A 103 12.75 -13.34 -1.16
CA TYR A 103 11.68 -12.78 -1.97
C TYR A 103 10.57 -13.81 -2.14
N PHE A 104 9.34 -13.36 -2.03
CA PHE A 104 8.15 -14.21 -2.11
C PHE A 104 7.07 -13.54 -2.96
N LYS A 105 6.09 -14.31 -3.39
CA LYS A 105 4.87 -13.77 -3.99
C LYS A 105 3.87 -13.45 -2.90
N SER A 106 3.19 -12.32 -3.01
CA SER A 106 2.13 -11.96 -2.07
C SER A 106 0.99 -12.98 -2.16
N ASP A 107 0.54 -13.46 -1.02
CA ASP A 107 -0.64 -14.30 -0.83
C ASP A 107 -1.78 -13.57 -0.12
N THR A 108 -1.62 -12.26 0.06
CA THR A 108 -2.60 -11.42 0.76
C THR A 108 -3.87 -11.28 -0.08
N THR A 109 -4.97 -11.79 0.46
CA THR A 109 -6.29 -11.67 -0.18
C THR A 109 -6.70 -10.21 -0.34
N GLY A 110 -7.11 -9.81 -1.55
CA GLY A 110 -7.53 -8.45 -1.87
C GLY A 110 -6.39 -7.47 -2.13
N GLU A 111 -5.12 -7.93 -2.15
CA GLU A 111 -4.01 -7.08 -2.54
C GLU A 111 -3.96 -6.92 -4.06
N LYS A 112 -4.03 -5.67 -4.54
CA LYS A 112 -3.84 -5.38 -5.97
C LYS A 112 -2.37 -5.54 -6.35
N ALA A 113 -2.11 -6.10 -7.54
CA ALA A 113 -0.75 -6.22 -8.09
C ALA A 113 -0.09 -4.84 -8.32
N TYR A 114 -0.89 -3.82 -8.58
CA TYR A 114 -0.48 -2.42 -8.73
C TYR A 114 -1.57 -1.48 -8.24
N GLU A 115 -1.20 -0.28 -7.82
CA GLU A 115 -2.14 0.76 -7.38
C GLU A 115 -2.58 1.63 -8.55
N GLU A 116 -3.85 2.05 -8.49
CA GLU A 116 -4.45 3.00 -9.42
C GLU A 116 -4.93 4.23 -8.64
N PHE A 117 -4.70 5.41 -9.18
CA PHE A 117 -5.16 6.66 -8.57
C PHE A 117 -6.63 6.97 -8.88
N TYR A 118 -7.17 6.37 -9.94
CA TYR A 118 -8.53 6.57 -10.41
C TYR A 118 -9.03 5.34 -11.17
N VAL A 119 -10.32 5.19 -11.28
CA VAL A 119 -10.95 4.09 -12.02
C VAL A 119 -11.63 4.58 -13.30
N SER A 120 -11.91 3.65 -14.21
CA SER A 120 -12.62 3.97 -15.46
C SER A 120 -13.99 4.59 -15.18
N GLY A 121 -14.31 5.71 -15.84
CA GLY A 121 -15.57 6.43 -15.69
C GLY A 121 -15.51 7.62 -14.73
N GLU A 122 -14.45 7.81 -13.97
CA GLU A 122 -14.24 9.02 -13.20
C GLU A 122 -13.85 10.20 -14.10
N LYS A 123 -14.34 11.39 -13.76
CA LYS A 123 -14.00 12.62 -14.47
C LYS A 123 -12.67 13.16 -13.96
N ILE A 124 -11.66 13.06 -14.81
CA ILE A 124 -10.28 13.40 -14.45
C ILE A 124 -9.87 14.69 -15.15
N ASN A 125 -9.29 15.61 -14.40
CA ASN A 125 -8.64 16.81 -14.90
C ASN A 125 -7.12 16.70 -14.73
N MET A 126 -6.42 16.52 -15.85
CA MET A 126 -4.96 16.41 -15.88
C MET A 126 -4.28 17.76 -16.21
N ASP A 127 -5.03 18.79 -16.57
CA ASP A 127 -4.46 20.05 -17.09
C ASP A 127 -4.37 21.16 -16.05
N ARG A 128 -5.10 21.01 -14.92
CA ARG A 128 -5.18 22.05 -13.89
C ARG A 128 -3.85 22.31 -13.17
N PHE A 129 -3.05 21.28 -12.96
CA PHE A 129 -1.74 21.37 -12.30
C PHE A 129 -0.67 20.63 -13.09
N CYS A 130 0.58 21.06 -12.97
CA CYS A 130 1.70 20.43 -13.66
C CYS A 130 1.93 18.99 -13.17
N SER A 131 1.98 18.78 -11.85
CA SER A 131 2.37 17.49 -11.23
C SER A 131 1.23 16.74 -10.54
N LEU A 132 0.02 17.31 -10.50
CA LEU A 132 -1.14 16.71 -9.88
C LEU A 132 -2.30 16.56 -10.86
N GLY A 133 -2.96 15.40 -10.80
CA GLY A 133 -4.28 15.19 -11.38
C GLY A 133 -5.36 15.44 -10.33
N VAL A 134 -6.58 15.70 -10.78
CA VAL A 134 -7.74 15.91 -9.94
C VAL A 134 -8.89 15.06 -10.45
N ILE A 135 -9.47 14.24 -9.60
CA ILE A 135 -10.77 13.62 -9.85
C ILE A 135 -11.81 14.66 -9.49
N GLU A 136 -12.65 15.02 -10.47
CA GLU A 136 -13.73 15.97 -10.31
C GLU A 136 -15.07 15.24 -10.17
N GLU A 137 -16.03 15.87 -9.50
CA GLU A 137 -17.43 15.38 -9.46
C GLU A 137 -17.57 13.97 -8.84
N VAL A 138 -16.92 13.73 -7.71
CA VAL A 138 -17.12 12.49 -6.97
C VAL A 138 -18.60 12.27 -6.66
N VAL A 139 -19.09 11.05 -6.89
CA VAL A 139 -20.48 10.67 -6.64
C VAL A 139 -20.83 10.92 -5.17
N LYS A 140 -21.79 11.82 -4.94
CA LYS A 140 -22.29 12.13 -3.58
C LYS A 140 -23.44 11.19 -3.26
N ARG A 141 -23.34 10.51 -2.11
CA ARG A 141 -24.44 9.72 -1.58
C ARG A 141 -25.27 10.55 -0.60
N PRO A 142 -26.61 10.40 -0.58
CA PRO A 142 -27.46 10.99 0.45
C PRO A 142 -27.03 10.48 1.84
N MET A 143 -27.08 11.34 2.85
CA MET A 143 -26.80 10.93 4.25
C MET A 143 -27.69 9.78 4.72
N THR A 144 -28.93 9.74 4.30
CA THR A 144 -29.87 8.65 4.62
C THR A 144 -29.40 7.28 4.12
N GLU A 145 -28.70 7.22 2.99
CA GLU A 145 -28.10 5.97 2.46
C GLU A 145 -26.88 5.56 3.30
N ILE A 146 -26.08 6.55 3.70
CA ILE A 146 -24.91 6.33 4.56
C ILE A 146 -25.34 5.85 5.95
N ASP A 147 -26.34 6.51 6.56
CA ASP A 147 -26.88 6.13 7.86
C ASP A 147 -27.51 4.73 7.85
N ALA A 148 -28.20 4.39 6.76
CA ALA A 148 -28.76 3.05 6.59
C ALA A 148 -27.66 1.97 6.53
N PHE A 149 -26.57 2.24 5.81
CA PHE A 149 -25.41 1.34 5.76
C PHE A 149 -24.76 1.14 7.14
N PHE A 150 -24.54 2.23 7.89
CA PHE A 150 -24.00 2.13 9.24
C PHE A 150 -24.91 1.36 10.18
N THR A 151 -26.23 1.60 10.11
CA THR A 151 -27.21 0.84 10.89
C THR A 151 -27.19 -0.65 10.56
N GLU A 152 -27.06 -1.00 9.26
CA GLU A 152 -26.92 -2.38 8.83
C GLU A 152 -25.64 -3.02 9.40
N MET A 153 -24.51 -2.31 9.34
CA MET A 153 -23.24 -2.79 9.90
C MET A 153 -23.30 -2.96 11.43
N GLU A 154 -23.91 -2.03 12.15
CA GLU A 154 -24.12 -2.13 13.59
C GLU A 154 -24.97 -3.35 13.97
N ASN A 155 -26.04 -3.62 13.20
CA ASN A 155 -26.87 -4.80 13.41
C ASN A 155 -26.10 -6.11 13.16
N ILE A 156 -25.28 -6.19 12.09
CA ILE A 156 -24.44 -7.37 11.83
C ILE A 156 -23.46 -7.59 12.99
N PHE A 157 -22.75 -6.56 13.45
CA PHE A 157 -21.80 -6.68 14.55
C PHE A 157 -22.42 -6.90 15.93
N ALA A 158 -23.71 -6.63 16.08
CA ALA A 158 -24.43 -6.94 17.33
C ALA A 158 -24.75 -8.44 17.47
N GLU A 159 -24.76 -9.19 16.37
CA GLU A 159 -24.96 -10.64 16.41
C GLU A 159 -23.69 -11.34 16.89
N PRO A 160 -23.75 -12.24 17.87
CA PRO A 160 -22.55 -12.88 18.42
C PRO A 160 -21.83 -13.79 17.44
N ASP A 161 -22.53 -14.33 16.44
CA ASP A 161 -22.04 -15.32 15.48
C ASP A 161 -21.97 -14.75 14.04
N PHE A 162 -21.79 -13.43 13.86
CA PHE A 162 -21.68 -12.84 12.53
C PHE A 162 -20.50 -13.42 11.74
N THR A 163 -20.65 -13.51 10.44
CA THR A 163 -19.66 -14.08 9.53
C THR A 163 -18.97 -13.01 8.69
N LYS A 164 -17.76 -13.32 8.21
CA LYS A 164 -17.06 -12.46 7.24
C LYS A 164 -17.89 -12.24 5.97
N GLU A 165 -18.59 -13.26 5.52
CA GLU A 165 -19.42 -13.27 4.31
C GLU A 165 -20.58 -12.28 4.43
N GLU A 166 -21.23 -12.16 5.59
CA GLU A 166 -22.31 -11.19 5.83
C GLU A 166 -21.78 -9.74 5.76
N VAL A 167 -20.63 -9.49 6.38
CA VAL A 167 -19.95 -8.18 6.31
C VAL A 167 -19.59 -7.82 4.87
N VAL A 168 -18.96 -8.76 4.13
CA VAL A 168 -18.57 -8.55 2.72
C VAL A 168 -19.81 -8.31 1.85
N MET A 169 -20.90 -9.02 2.05
CA MET A 169 -22.15 -8.80 1.31
C MET A 169 -22.76 -7.44 1.59
N ALA A 170 -22.75 -6.97 2.82
CA ALA A 170 -23.21 -5.63 3.17
C ALA A 170 -22.35 -4.54 2.49
N ILE A 171 -21.02 -4.69 2.54
CA ILE A 171 -20.11 -3.79 1.86
C ILE A 171 -20.33 -3.78 0.34
N LYS A 172 -20.49 -4.94 -0.30
CA LYS A 172 -20.73 -5.05 -1.75
C LYS A 172 -22.05 -4.41 -2.19
N ARG A 173 -23.09 -4.45 -1.35
CA ARG A 173 -24.34 -3.72 -1.63
C ARG A 173 -24.11 -2.21 -1.63
N PHE A 174 -23.30 -1.72 -0.70
CA PHE A 174 -23.01 -0.29 -0.58
C PHE A 174 -21.93 0.16 -1.58
N ILE A 175 -20.91 -0.66 -1.84
CA ILE A 175 -19.83 -0.41 -2.78
C ILE A 175 -19.82 -1.55 -3.82
N PRO A 176 -20.54 -1.43 -4.95
CA PRO A 176 -20.69 -2.52 -5.93
C PRO A 176 -19.37 -3.06 -6.52
N ASN A 177 -18.32 -2.24 -6.54
CA ASN A 177 -17.01 -2.59 -7.08
C ASN A 177 -16.04 -3.13 -5.98
N PHE A 178 -16.55 -3.42 -4.79
CA PHE A 178 -15.75 -4.05 -3.72
C PHE A 178 -15.46 -5.51 -4.07
N GLU A 179 -14.17 -5.89 -4.12
CA GLU A 179 -13.67 -7.24 -4.43
C GLU A 179 -13.37 -8.07 -3.18
#